data_b52eea2400360c2fbff58a53dcafa4d1
#
_entry.id   b52eea2400360c2fbff58a53dcafa4d1
#
_cell.length_a   1.000
_cell.length_b   1.000
_cell.length_c   1.000
_cell.angle_alpha   90.00
_cell.angle_beta   90.00
_cell.angle_gamma   90.00
#
_symmetry.space_group_name_H-M   'P 1'
#
loop_
_entity.id
_entity.type
_entity.pdbx_description
1 polymer ?
#
loop_
_entity_poly.entity_id
_entity_poly.type
_entity_poly.pdbx_seq_one_letter_code
_entity_poly.pdbx_strand_id
1 'polypeptide(L)'
;AAEIPALTDSGVLIGSDLSTQAHWWCEIYIDRVGWLPVDPALGAGLEYKEWTDSGITSAADYYFGNLDSHHVTFSRGWNQLKPFTADNKIVQQPRSFALQSIWEEASENTVKYSSYWGTPVVKGVY
;
A
#
# COMPACT_ATOMS: atom_id res chain seq x y z
N ALA A 1 -19.97 -18.02 4.69
CA ALA A 1 -19.13 -16.88 5.02
C ALA A 1 -19.80 -15.63 4.44
N ALA A 2 -19.86 -14.54 5.22
CA ALA A 2 -20.32 -13.26 4.68
C ALA A 2 -19.25 -12.75 3.71
N GLU A 3 -19.60 -12.52 2.45
CA GLU A 3 -18.72 -11.90 1.49
C GLU A 3 -18.74 -10.39 1.73
N ILE A 4 -17.77 -9.90 2.48
CA ILE A 4 -17.58 -8.46 2.68
C ILE A 4 -16.65 -7.95 1.58
N PRO A 5 -17.09 -7.01 0.73
CA PRO A 5 -16.20 -6.41 -0.25
C PRO A 5 -15.02 -5.73 0.46
N ALA A 6 -13.82 -6.00 -0.02
CA ALA A 6 -12.60 -5.43 0.55
C ALA A 6 -11.63 -5.02 -0.56
N LEU A 7 -10.85 -3.97 -0.29
CA LEU A 7 -9.76 -3.49 -1.12
C LEU A 7 -8.49 -3.47 -0.29
N THR A 8 -7.36 -3.72 -0.92
CA THR A 8 -6.05 -3.57 -0.29
C THR A 8 -5.47 -2.20 -0.65
N ASP A 9 -4.99 -1.50 0.34
CA ASP A 9 -4.18 -0.30 0.17
C ASP A 9 -2.71 -0.65 0.36
N SER A 10 -1.86 -0.06 -0.47
CA SER A 10 -0.42 -0.22 -0.40
C SER A 10 0.23 1.15 -0.24
N GLY A 11 1.14 1.25 0.70
CA GLY A 11 1.75 2.52 1.00
C GLY A 11 2.92 2.41 1.95
N VAL A 12 3.10 3.43 2.75
CA VAL A 12 4.11 3.46 3.79
C VAL A 12 3.52 3.95 5.11
N LEU A 13 4.08 3.44 6.20
CA LEU A 13 3.96 4.04 7.52
C LEU A 13 5.13 5.01 7.74
N ILE A 14 4.84 6.15 8.33
CA ILE A 14 5.86 7.15 8.70
C ILE A 14 6.13 7.04 10.19
N GLY A 15 7.37 6.71 10.57
CA GLY A 15 7.80 6.68 11.97
C GLY A 15 7.99 8.07 12.56
N SER A 16 8.08 8.15 13.89
CA SER A 16 8.38 9.40 14.62
C SER A 16 9.74 9.99 14.25
N ASP A 17 10.66 9.17 13.77
CA ASP A 17 11.99 9.56 13.25
C ASP A 17 11.96 9.95 11.76
N LEU A 18 10.77 10.11 11.16
CA LEU A 18 10.54 10.36 9.75
C LEU A 18 10.99 9.21 8.81
N SER A 19 11.34 8.06 9.37
CA SER A 19 11.61 6.87 8.57
C SER A 19 10.32 6.33 7.94
N THR A 20 10.46 5.60 6.86
CA THR A 20 9.32 4.99 6.17
C THR A 20 9.45 3.48 6.14
N GLN A 21 8.35 2.79 6.30
CA GLN A 21 8.25 1.35 6.16
C GLN A 21 7.13 1.01 5.20
N ALA A 22 7.41 0.15 4.21
CA ALA A 22 6.37 -0.36 3.34
C ALA A 22 5.31 -1.13 4.15
N HIS A 23 4.05 -0.82 3.91
CA HIS A 23 2.95 -1.41 4.64
C HIS A 23 1.72 -1.57 3.75
N TRP A 24 0.86 -2.52 4.12
CA TRP A 24 -0.41 -2.80 3.46
C TRP A 24 -1.51 -2.89 4.50
N TRP A 25 -2.61 -2.26 4.22
CA TRP A 25 -3.85 -2.34 5.00
C TRP A 25 -5.02 -2.59 4.09
N CYS A 26 -6.21 -2.48 4.56
CA CYS A 26 -7.38 -2.69 3.73
C CYS A 26 -8.48 -1.68 4.03
N GLU A 27 -9.41 -1.58 3.08
CA GLU A 27 -10.71 -0.97 3.30
C GLU A 27 -11.77 -2.04 3.14
N ILE A 28 -12.76 -2.03 3.99
CA ILE A 28 -13.94 -2.88 3.92
C ILE A 28 -15.18 -2.04 3.61
N TYR A 29 -16.08 -2.60 2.81
CA TYR A 29 -17.34 -1.91 2.52
C TYR A 29 -18.43 -2.34 3.47
N ILE A 30 -19.02 -1.36 4.16
CA ILE A 30 -20.18 -1.56 5.04
C ILE A 30 -21.38 -0.88 4.39
N ASP A 31 -22.46 -1.64 4.22
CA ASP A 31 -23.70 -1.10 3.63
C ASP A 31 -24.17 0.14 4.39
N ARG A 32 -24.57 1.18 3.63
CA ARG A 32 -25.03 2.49 4.13
C ARG A 32 -23.97 3.33 4.87
N VAL A 33 -22.77 2.82 5.06
CA VAL A 33 -21.65 3.57 5.67
C VAL A 33 -20.59 3.91 4.62
N GLY A 34 -20.26 2.95 3.75
CA GLY A 34 -19.23 3.09 2.73
C GLY A 34 -17.98 2.31 3.05
N TRP A 35 -16.85 2.75 2.50
CA TRP A 35 -15.56 2.15 2.71
C TRP A 35 -14.96 2.62 4.03
N LEU A 36 -14.62 1.66 4.89
CA LEU A 36 -13.94 1.89 6.17
C LEU A 36 -12.51 1.34 6.10
N PRO A 37 -11.51 2.11 6.50
CA PRO A 37 -10.15 1.62 6.59
C PRO A 37 -10.00 0.66 7.78
N VAL A 38 -9.18 -0.36 7.58
CA VAL A 38 -8.83 -1.34 8.62
C VAL A 38 -7.37 -1.71 8.47
N ASP A 39 -6.62 -1.59 9.55
CA ASP A 39 -5.26 -2.14 9.62
C ASP A 39 -5.22 -3.34 10.56
N PRO A 40 -5.37 -4.56 10.01
CA PRO A 40 -5.39 -5.76 10.84
C PRO A 40 -4.05 -6.03 11.54
N ALA A 41 -2.95 -5.62 10.94
CA ALA A 41 -1.62 -5.86 11.50
C ALA A 41 -1.37 -4.99 12.73
N LEU A 42 -1.61 -3.69 12.63
CA LEU A 42 -1.51 -2.79 13.77
C LEU A 42 -2.58 -3.09 14.81
N GLY A 43 -3.81 -3.41 14.38
CA GLY A 43 -4.87 -3.85 15.27
C GLY A 43 -4.54 -5.12 16.06
N ALA A 44 -3.74 -6.02 15.49
CA ALA A 44 -3.23 -7.21 16.18
C ALA A 44 -1.98 -6.95 17.03
N GLY A 45 -1.51 -5.71 17.12
CA GLY A 45 -0.37 -5.31 17.93
C GLY A 45 0.98 -5.40 17.22
N LEU A 46 1.01 -5.31 15.87
CA LEU A 46 2.27 -5.16 15.16
C LEU A 46 2.97 -3.90 15.65
N GLU A 47 4.16 -4.06 16.22
CA GLU A 47 5.00 -2.92 16.60
C GLU A 47 5.59 -2.26 15.36
N TYR A 48 5.43 -0.96 15.28
CA TYR A 48 6.04 -0.15 14.24
C TYR A 48 6.92 0.93 14.85
N LYS A 49 8.25 0.78 14.69
CA LYS A 49 9.30 1.75 14.97
C LYS A 49 8.95 2.82 16.03
N GLU A 50 8.61 2.38 17.22
CA GLU A 50 8.36 3.23 18.39
C GLU A 50 7.22 4.24 18.23
N TRP A 51 6.45 4.16 17.13
CA TRP A 51 5.24 4.95 17.03
C TRP A 51 4.18 4.37 17.96
N THR A 52 3.97 5.04 19.06
CA THR A 52 2.83 4.84 19.93
C THR A 52 2.05 6.14 20.00
N ASP A 53 0.85 6.16 19.45
CA ASP A 53 -0.09 7.21 19.79
C ASP A 53 -0.52 6.97 21.23
N SER A 54 -0.08 7.86 22.12
CA SER A 54 -0.32 7.76 23.56
C SER A 54 -1.81 7.84 23.94
N GLY A 55 -2.68 8.10 22.97
CA GLY A 55 -4.13 8.13 23.15
C GLY A 55 -4.85 6.83 22.83
N ILE A 56 -4.17 5.85 22.20
CA ILE A 56 -4.79 4.60 21.80
C ILE A 56 -4.80 3.63 22.99
N THR A 57 -6.01 3.33 23.51
CA THR A 57 -6.21 2.37 24.60
C THR A 57 -6.44 0.94 24.11
N SER A 58 -6.91 0.77 22.88
CA SER A 58 -7.13 -0.51 22.21
C SER A 58 -6.77 -0.37 20.74
N ALA A 59 -5.66 -0.97 20.32
CA ALA A 59 -5.23 -0.94 18.93
C ALA A 59 -6.27 -1.60 18.00
N ALA A 60 -6.87 -2.71 18.44
CA ALA A 60 -7.89 -3.42 17.67
C ALA A 60 -9.11 -2.55 17.37
N ASP A 61 -9.59 -1.80 18.35
CA ASP A 61 -10.74 -0.92 18.17
C ASP A 61 -10.38 0.32 17.35
N TYR A 62 -9.17 0.86 17.56
CA TYR A 62 -8.72 2.05 16.87
C TYR A 62 -8.53 1.80 15.37
N TYR A 63 -7.81 0.74 14.99
CA TYR A 63 -7.51 0.42 13.59
C TYR A 63 -8.63 -0.34 12.86
N PHE A 64 -9.81 -0.42 13.46
CA PHE A 64 -11.02 -0.89 12.82
C PHE A 64 -11.95 0.31 12.52
N GLY A 65 -11.87 0.81 11.31
CA GLY A 65 -12.64 1.98 10.85
C GLY A 65 -11.92 3.31 11.00
N ASN A 66 -10.66 3.30 11.43
CA ASN A 66 -9.84 4.48 11.57
C ASN A 66 -8.37 4.19 11.27
N LEU A 67 -7.67 5.19 10.74
CA LEU A 67 -6.22 5.20 10.57
C LEU A 67 -5.67 6.51 11.14
N ASP A 68 -4.44 6.47 11.62
CA ASP A 68 -3.70 7.67 11.98
C ASP A 68 -3.13 8.39 10.73
N SER A 69 -2.60 9.59 10.94
CA SER A 69 -2.02 10.42 9.88
C SER A 69 -0.67 9.93 9.34
N HIS A 70 -0.16 8.81 9.86
CA HIS A 70 1.12 8.22 9.47
C HIS A 70 0.99 7.20 8.34
N HIS A 71 -0.23 6.85 7.97
CA HIS A 71 -0.53 6.04 6.79
C HIS A 71 -0.54 6.89 5.54
N VAL A 72 0.36 6.61 4.61
CA VAL A 72 0.40 7.28 3.30
C VAL A 72 0.17 6.27 2.21
N THR A 73 -1.00 6.35 1.56
CA THR A 73 -1.40 5.45 0.47
C THR A 73 -0.74 5.86 -0.85
N PHE A 74 -0.14 4.92 -1.55
CA PHE A 74 0.35 5.09 -2.92
C PHE A 74 -0.54 4.42 -3.94
N SER A 75 -1.12 3.28 -3.61
CA SER A 75 -2.05 2.59 -4.50
C SER A 75 -3.18 1.93 -3.72
N ARG A 76 -4.33 1.85 -4.37
CA ARG A 76 -5.56 1.29 -3.83
C ARG A 76 -6.07 0.18 -4.74
N GLY A 77 -6.34 -0.99 -4.18
CA GLY A 77 -6.79 -2.16 -4.90
C GLY A 77 -5.69 -2.88 -5.67
N TRP A 78 -6.07 -3.64 -6.69
CA TRP A 78 -5.15 -4.38 -7.52
C TRP A 78 -4.48 -3.48 -8.55
N ASN A 79 -3.16 -3.57 -8.65
CA ASN A 79 -2.44 -3.00 -9.77
C ASN A 79 -2.75 -3.79 -11.05
N GLN A 80 -3.44 -3.16 -11.97
CA GLN A 80 -3.71 -3.73 -13.28
C GLN A 80 -2.56 -3.37 -14.21
N LEU A 81 -1.61 -4.28 -14.34
CA LEU A 81 -0.49 -4.09 -15.25
C LEU A 81 -0.96 -4.25 -16.69
N LYS A 82 -0.50 -3.35 -17.56
CA LYS A 82 -0.81 -3.43 -18.99
C LYS A 82 -0.14 -4.65 -19.61
N PRO A 83 -0.80 -5.37 -20.52
CA PRO A 83 -0.11 -6.35 -21.34
C PRO A 83 0.92 -5.63 -22.23
N PHE A 84 2.03 -6.26 -22.51
CA PHE A 84 3.04 -5.74 -23.43
C PHE A 84 3.38 -6.77 -24.50
N THR A 85 3.97 -6.33 -25.60
CA THR A 85 4.42 -7.21 -26.68
C THR A 85 5.91 -7.48 -26.53
N ALA A 86 6.27 -8.76 -26.41
CA ALA A 86 7.64 -9.22 -26.46
C ALA A 86 7.72 -10.37 -27.48
N ASP A 87 8.72 -10.33 -28.38
CA ASP A 87 8.92 -11.33 -29.44
C ASP A 87 7.63 -11.59 -30.26
N ASN A 88 6.92 -10.54 -30.62
CA ASN A 88 5.64 -10.57 -31.33
C ASN A 88 4.52 -11.36 -30.58
N LYS A 89 4.66 -11.56 -29.28
CA LYS A 89 3.65 -12.18 -28.42
C LYS A 89 3.16 -11.22 -27.37
N ILE A 90 1.86 -11.24 -27.10
CA ILE A 90 1.30 -10.48 -26.00
C ILE A 90 1.60 -11.22 -24.70
N VAL A 91 2.32 -10.56 -23.80
CA VAL A 91 2.63 -11.06 -22.46
C VAL A 91 1.66 -10.41 -21.47
N GLN A 92 0.87 -11.24 -20.82
CA GLN A 92 -0.04 -10.80 -19.76
C GLN A 92 0.71 -10.72 -18.43
N GLN A 93 0.60 -9.58 -17.77
CA GLN A 93 1.17 -9.41 -16.44
C GLN A 93 0.18 -9.91 -15.36
N PRO A 94 0.66 -10.56 -14.31
CA PRO A 94 -0.18 -10.91 -13.18
C PRO A 94 -0.62 -9.65 -12.43
N ARG A 95 -1.75 -9.74 -11.74
CA ARG A 95 -2.16 -8.71 -10.79
C ARG A 95 -1.15 -8.67 -9.64
N SER A 96 -0.88 -7.48 -9.14
CA SER A 96 -0.01 -7.33 -7.98
C SER A 96 -0.50 -6.22 -7.05
N PHE A 97 -0.12 -6.33 -5.78
CA PHE A 97 -0.24 -5.28 -4.78
C PHE A 97 1.12 -4.64 -4.59
N ALA A 98 1.45 -3.64 -5.37
CA ALA A 98 2.69 -2.90 -5.24
C ALA A 98 2.45 -1.54 -4.58
N LEU A 99 3.49 -0.95 -3.97
CA LEU A 99 3.42 0.39 -3.40
C LEU A 99 2.93 1.43 -4.40
N GLN A 100 3.26 1.25 -5.67
CA GLN A 100 2.70 2.03 -6.77
C GLN A 100 2.80 1.23 -8.07
N SER A 101 1.93 1.56 -9.02
CA SER A 101 2.01 1.01 -10.37
C SER A 101 3.14 1.69 -11.12
N ILE A 102 4.10 0.89 -11.57
CA ILE A 102 5.22 1.35 -12.38
C ILE A 102 5.13 0.65 -13.73
N TRP A 103 5.29 1.44 -14.78
CA TRP A 103 5.35 0.95 -16.14
C TRP A 103 6.66 1.38 -16.78
N GLU A 104 7.38 0.41 -17.31
CA GLU A 104 8.63 0.64 -18.01
C GLU A 104 8.57 -0.02 -19.38
N GLU A 105 9.00 0.69 -20.39
CA GLU A 105 9.09 0.17 -21.75
C GLU A 105 10.52 0.37 -22.27
N ALA A 106 11.06 -0.66 -22.91
CA ALA A 106 12.36 -0.59 -23.57
C ALA A 106 12.19 -0.85 -25.07
N SER A 107 13.01 -0.22 -25.90
CA SER A 107 13.02 -0.47 -27.34
C SER A 107 13.60 -1.86 -27.65
N GLU A 108 13.28 -2.40 -28.83
CA GLU A 108 13.79 -3.69 -29.31
C GLU A 108 15.33 -3.77 -29.33
N ASN A 109 15.99 -2.62 -29.47
CA ASN A 109 17.45 -2.53 -29.57
C ASN A 109 18.13 -2.24 -28.20
N THR A 110 17.39 -2.30 -27.11
CA THR A 110 17.96 -2.07 -25.79
C THR A 110 18.82 -3.25 -25.37
N VAL A 111 20.15 -3.04 -25.37
CA VAL A 111 21.12 -4.09 -25.03
C VAL A 111 21.28 -4.24 -23.52
N LYS A 112 21.17 -3.13 -22.79
CA LYS A 112 21.30 -3.11 -21.33
C LYS A 112 20.56 -1.89 -20.78
N TYR A 113 19.79 -2.13 -19.74
CA TYR A 113 19.14 -1.04 -19.03
C TYR A 113 19.07 -1.39 -17.54
N SER A 114 19.04 -0.38 -16.71
CA SER A 114 18.80 -0.56 -15.27
C SER A 114 17.91 0.57 -14.77
N SER A 115 16.97 0.23 -13.90
CA SER A 115 16.16 1.21 -13.16
C SER A 115 16.40 1.05 -11.67
N TYR A 116 16.26 2.15 -10.96
CA TYR A 116 16.39 2.19 -9.51
C TYR A 116 15.25 3.01 -8.91
N TRP A 117 14.53 2.39 -8.01
CA TRP A 117 13.43 3.01 -7.27
C TRP A 117 13.84 3.14 -5.81
N GLY A 118 14.05 4.36 -5.38
CA GLY A 118 14.44 4.67 -4.01
C GLY A 118 13.25 4.56 -3.05
N THR A 119 13.56 4.31 -1.79
CA THR A 119 12.56 4.42 -0.71
C THR A 119 12.06 5.85 -0.62
N PRO A 120 10.75 6.08 -0.43
CA PRO A 120 10.21 7.41 -0.19
C PRO A 120 10.91 8.08 1.00
N VAL A 121 11.19 9.37 0.86
CA VAL A 121 11.85 10.16 1.91
C VAL A 121 10.89 11.24 2.41
N VAL A 122 10.55 11.18 3.69
CA VAL A 122 9.74 12.20 4.35
C VAL A 122 10.61 13.42 4.62
N LYS A 123 10.17 14.61 4.19
CA LYS A 123 10.87 15.87 4.39
C LYS A 123 10.41 16.62 5.64
N GLY A 124 9.22 16.32 6.10
CA GLY A 124 8.61 16.91 7.29
C GLY A 124 7.13 16.58 7.38
N VAL A 125 6.59 16.74 8.56
CA VAL A 125 5.14 16.67 8.83
C VAL A 125 4.76 18.04 9.39
N TYR A 126 3.73 18.69 8.81
CA TYR A 126 3.34 20.06 9.14
C TYR A 126 1.92 20.12 9.67
#